data_f0697ebffad2d703cfff7196c2df86fc
#
_entry.id   f0697ebffad2d703cfff7196c2df86fc
#
_cell.length_a   1.000
_cell.length_b   1.000
_cell.length_c   1.000
_cell.angle_alpha   90.00
_cell.angle_beta   90.00
_cell.angle_gamma   90.00
#
_symmetry.space_group_name_H-M   'P 1'
#
loop_
_entity.id
_entity.type
_entity.pdbx_description
1 polymer ?
#
loop_
_entity_poly.entity_id
_entity_poly.type
_entity_poly.pdbx_seq_one_letter_code
_entity_poly.pdbx_strand_id
1 'polypeptide(L)'
;MSGVLFVVATPIGNLEDVSRRALAVLAAADIIASEDTRHSRRLLDAYGIDRPLLPLHQHNERGAAQALLQRLQEGANVALVSDAGTPLVSDPGALLTRLAHEAGIRICPVPGASSVMAALSASGLPADRFQFAGFIPAKAGERQRFFAEFAAAAQTTIFFETPHRIAESLAAMAEIFDGARRLVVARELTKQFEQIAMLTVASAPAWLAEDDNRQRGEFVLLLGAAVGQTTADWQPLADDLRDAGLSAKTTAALVAKHTGANKKAVYQYLLDRADD
;
A
#
# COMPACT_ATOMS: atom_id res chain seq x y z
N MET A 1 16.45 -32.12 -7.18
CA MET A 1 16.47 -30.63 -7.22
C MET A 1 15.23 -30.15 -6.52
N SER A 2 15.32 -29.13 -5.69
CA SER A 2 14.15 -28.52 -5.06
C SER A 2 13.26 -27.85 -6.09
N GLY A 3 11.95 -27.76 -5.80
CA GLY A 3 11.00 -27.02 -6.59
C GLY A 3 11.14 -25.51 -6.45
N VAL A 4 10.18 -24.74 -7.01
CA VAL A 4 10.14 -23.28 -7.00
C VAL A 4 8.87 -22.82 -6.32
N LEU A 5 8.99 -21.83 -5.42
CA LEU A 5 7.84 -21.10 -4.88
C LEU A 5 7.55 -19.88 -5.78
N PHE A 6 6.43 -19.90 -6.46
CA PHE A 6 5.93 -18.76 -7.23
C PHE A 6 4.96 -17.93 -6.37
N VAL A 7 5.23 -16.64 -6.22
CA VAL A 7 4.30 -15.69 -5.58
C VAL A 7 3.55 -14.98 -6.69
N VAL A 8 2.28 -15.34 -6.90
CA VAL A 8 1.53 -14.98 -8.12
C VAL A 8 0.44 -13.97 -7.79
N ALA A 9 0.53 -12.78 -8.38
CA ALA A 9 -0.53 -11.79 -8.27
C ALA A 9 -1.77 -12.22 -9.10
N THR A 10 -2.95 -12.05 -8.50
CA THR A 10 -4.27 -12.35 -9.06
C THR A 10 -5.06 -11.06 -9.33
N PRO A 11 -6.11 -11.08 -10.15
CA PRO A 11 -6.97 -9.93 -10.38
C PRO A 11 -7.57 -9.35 -9.09
N ILE A 12 -7.83 -8.03 -9.08
CA ILE A 12 -8.45 -7.32 -7.95
C ILE A 12 -9.93 -6.99 -8.18
N GLY A 13 -10.51 -7.48 -9.29
CA GLY A 13 -11.91 -7.23 -9.61
C GLY A 13 -12.27 -7.50 -11.07
N ASN A 14 -11.28 -7.46 -11.97
CA ASN A 14 -11.47 -7.74 -13.39
C ASN A 14 -10.55 -8.89 -13.82
N LEU A 15 -11.13 -9.98 -14.29
CA LEU A 15 -10.39 -11.17 -14.71
C LEU A 15 -9.35 -10.85 -15.80
N GLU A 16 -9.61 -9.88 -16.68
CA GLU A 16 -8.70 -9.51 -17.76
C GLU A 16 -7.36 -8.92 -17.25
N ASP A 17 -7.28 -8.52 -15.97
CA ASP A 17 -6.05 -8.02 -15.37
C ASP A 17 -5.05 -9.13 -14.99
N VAL A 18 -5.38 -10.40 -15.20
CA VAL A 18 -4.43 -11.49 -14.99
C VAL A 18 -3.32 -11.47 -16.04
N SER A 19 -2.08 -11.60 -15.61
CA SER A 19 -0.98 -11.65 -16.57
C SER A 19 -0.89 -13.02 -17.25
N ARG A 20 -0.48 -13.04 -18.54
CA ARG A 20 -0.24 -14.30 -19.27
C ARG A 20 0.74 -15.21 -18.54
N ARG A 21 1.75 -14.63 -17.86
CA ARG A 21 2.73 -15.38 -17.08
C ARG A 21 2.09 -15.99 -15.82
N ALA A 22 1.17 -15.28 -15.17
CA ALA A 22 0.42 -15.84 -14.05
C ALA A 22 -0.38 -17.08 -14.47
N LEU A 23 -1.13 -17.01 -15.57
CA LEU A 23 -1.87 -18.16 -16.11
C LEU A 23 -0.95 -19.34 -16.43
N ALA A 24 0.18 -19.10 -17.10
CA ALA A 24 1.15 -20.15 -17.44
C ALA A 24 1.75 -20.81 -16.18
N VAL A 25 2.10 -20.01 -15.15
CA VAL A 25 2.62 -20.52 -13.89
C VAL A 25 1.58 -21.30 -13.12
N LEU A 26 0.35 -20.81 -13.00
CA LEU A 26 -0.76 -21.50 -12.33
C LEU A 26 -1.10 -22.83 -13.03
N ALA A 27 -1.09 -22.86 -14.35
CA ALA A 27 -1.32 -24.08 -15.12
C ALA A 27 -0.17 -25.11 -14.98
N ALA A 28 1.06 -24.68 -14.72
CA ALA A 28 2.22 -25.55 -14.59
C ALA A 28 2.55 -25.93 -13.14
N ALA A 29 2.01 -25.25 -12.13
CA ALA A 29 2.24 -25.54 -10.73
C ALA A 29 1.71 -26.92 -10.32
N ASP A 30 2.41 -27.62 -9.44
CA ASP A 30 1.96 -28.90 -8.90
C ASP A 30 0.91 -28.70 -7.81
N ILE A 31 1.00 -27.59 -7.07
CA ILE A 31 0.09 -27.21 -5.99
C ILE A 31 -0.11 -25.70 -6.04
N ILE A 32 -1.36 -25.25 -5.83
CA ILE A 32 -1.69 -23.84 -5.62
C ILE A 32 -2.12 -23.65 -4.17
N ALA A 33 -1.36 -22.84 -3.42
CA ALA A 33 -1.70 -22.43 -2.06
C ALA A 33 -2.50 -21.12 -2.10
N SER A 34 -3.65 -21.08 -1.45
CA SER A 34 -4.55 -19.90 -1.47
C SER A 34 -5.24 -19.69 -0.12
N GLU A 35 -5.65 -18.47 0.17
CA GLU A 35 -6.36 -18.13 1.41
C GLU A 35 -7.76 -18.75 1.42
N ASP A 36 -8.63 -18.41 0.47
CA ASP A 36 -9.90 -19.11 0.23
C ASP A 36 -9.85 -19.93 -1.06
N THR A 37 -9.78 -21.25 -0.91
CA THR A 37 -9.72 -22.18 -2.04
C THR A 37 -10.97 -22.12 -2.93
N ARG A 38 -12.12 -21.70 -2.40
CA ARG A 38 -13.37 -21.54 -3.17
C ARG A 38 -13.29 -20.31 -4.09
N HIS A 39 -12.70 -19.22 -3.58
CA HIS A 39 -12.47 -18.02 -4.36
C HIS A 39 -11.47 -18.31 -5.49
N SER A 40 -10.32 -18.88 -5.15
CA SER A 40 -9.30 -19.25 -6.12
C SER A 40 -9.80 -20.27 -7.16
N ARG A 41 -10.67 -21.21 -6.77
CA ARG A 41 -11.27 -22.17 -7.72
C ARG A 41 -12.04 -21.44 -8.83
N ARG A 42 -12.83 -20.41 -8.50
CA ARG A 42 -13.58 -19.64 -9.50
C ARG A 42 -12.64 -18.95 -10.51
N LEU A 43 -11.52 -18.41 -10.03
CA LEU A 43 -10.51 -17.83 -10.90
C LEU A 43 -9.91 -18.88 -11.84
N LEU A 44 -9.50 -20.04 -11.31
CA LEU A 44 -8.90 -21.10 -12.10
C LEU A 44 -9.87 -21.69 -13.12
N ASP A 45 -11.12 -21.89 -12.74
CA ASP A 45 -12.17 -22.42 -13.62
C ASP A 45 -12.43 -21.48 -14.81
N ALA A 46 -12.41 -20.14 -14.57
CA ALA A 46 -12.57 -19.15 -15.63
C ALA A 46 -11.51 -19.26 -16.75
N TYR A 47 -10.33 -19.83 -16.41
CA TYR A 47 -9.22 -20.03 -17.35
C TYR A 47 -8.95 -21.50 -17.68
N GLY A 48 -9.85 -22.42 -17.29
CA GLY A 48 -9.70 -23.84 -17.57
C GLY A 48 -8.48 -24.49 -16.88
N ILE A 49 -8.04 -23.97 -15.74
CA ILE A 49 -6.90 -24.48 -14.99
C ILE A 49 -7.42 -25.42 -13.90
N ASP A 50 -7.13 -26.71 -14.02
CA ASP A 50 -7.42 -27.71 -12.99
C ASP A 50 -6.12 -28.13 -12.28
N ARG A 51 -5.94 -27.62 -11.07
CA ARG A 51 -4.78 -27.90 -10.20
C ARG A 51 -5.22 -28.09 -8.76
N PRO A 52 -4.48 -28.90 -7.97
CA PRO A 52 -4.71 -29.06 -6.56
C PRO A 52 -4.61 -27.72 -5.81
N LEU A 53 -5.64 -27.41 -5.02
CA LEU A 53 -5.68 -26.24 -4.13
C LEU A 53 -5.43 -26.70 -2.69
N LEU A 54 -4.57 -25.96 -1.98
CA LEU A 54 -4.28 -26.18 -0.57
C LEU A 54 -4.56 -24.87 0.20
N PRO A 55 -5.41 -24.89 1.26
CA PRO A 55 -5.73 -23.69 2.01
C PRO A 55 -4.53 -23.25 2.85
N LEU A 56 -4.19 -21.95 2.77
CA LEU A 56 -3.18 -21.29 3.57
C LEU A 56 -3.76 -19.96 4.07
N HIS A 57 -4.29 -19.93 5.27
CA HIS A 57 -4.91 -18.78 5.92
C HIS A 57 -4.32 -18.58 7.33
N GLN A 58 -4.55 -17.43 7.94
CA GLN A 58 -3.96 -17.04 9.23
C GLN A 58 -4.10 -18.12 10.32
N HIS A 59 -5.23 -18.84 10.37
CA HIS A 59 -5.47 -19.85 11.40
C HIS A 59 -4.70 -21.16 11.22
N ASN A 60 -4.25 -21.49 9.98
CA ASN A 60 -3.53 -22.73 9.69
C ASN A 60 -2.11 -22.47 9.16
N GLU A 61 -1.67 -21.22 9.08
CA GLU A 61 -0.47 -20.80 8.33
C GLU A 61 0.76 -21.63 8.72
N ARG A 62 0.99 -21.87 10.01
CA ARG A 62 2.18 -22.62 10.47
C ARG A 62 2.22 -24.05 9.95
N GLY A 63 1.11 -24.78 10.05
CA GLY A 63 1.05 -26.18 9.59
C GLY A 63 1.07 -26.28 8.06
N ALA A 64 0.31 -25.43 7.38
CA ALA A 64 0.27 -25.38 5.93
C ALA A 64 1.61 -24.96 5.33
N ALA A 65 2.30 -23.96 5.89
CA ALA A 65 3.62 -23.52 5.44
C ALA A 65 4.68 -24.62 5.56
N GLN A 66 4.67 -25.40 6.64
CA GLN A 66 5.59 -26.53 6.80
C GLN A 66 5.33 -27.65 5.78
N ALA A 67 4.06 -28.01 5.56
CA ALA A 67 3.69 -29.03 4.58
C ALA A 67 4.07 -28.59 3.15
N LEU A 68 3.84 -27.32 2.81
CA LEU A 68 4.23 -26.77 1.50
C LEU A 68 5.76 -26.70 1.33
N LEU A 69 6.50 -26.33 2.40
CA LEU A 69 7.95 -26.35 2.39
C LEU A 69 8.50 -27.75 2.09
N GLN A 70 7.94 -28.79 2.73
CA GLN A 70 8.32 -30.17 2.44
C GLN A 70 8.10 -30.51 0.97
N ARG A 71 6.95 -30.16 0.39
CA ARG A 71 6.67 -30.38 -1.04
C ARG A 71 7.67 -29.69 -1.95
N LEU A 72 8.04 -28.44 -1.62
CA LEU A 72 9.07 -27.69 -2.35
C LEU A 72 10.44 -28.39 -2.27
N GLN A 73 10.81 -28.92 -1.10
CA GLN A 73 12.06 -29.68 -0.92
C GLN A 73 12.06 -31.01 -1.70
N GLU A 74 10.91 -31.65 -1.83
CA GLU A 74 10.67 -32.86 -2.63
C GLU A 74 10.68 -32.58 -4.15
N GLY A 75 10.74 -31.31 -4.57
CA GLY A 75 10.86 -30.90 -5.97
C GLY A 75 9.56 -30.38 -6.60
N ALA A 76 8.45 -30.31 -5.84
CA ALA A 76 7.20 -29.76 -6.34
C ALA A 76 7.27 -28.24 -6.51
N ASN A 77 6.68 -27.73 -7.59
CA ASN A 77 6.46 -26.29 -7.81
C ASN A 77 5.16 -25.84 -7.13
N VAL A 78 5.26 -24.84 -6.27
CA VAL A 78 4.11 -24.28 -5.54
C VAL A 78 3.83 -22.87 -6.03
N ALA A 79 2.58 -22.58 -6.38
CA ALA A 79 2.10 -21.23 -6.61
C ALA A 79 1.34 -20.74 -5.37
N LEU A 80 1.78 -19.62 -4.79
CA LEU A 80 1.09 -18.93 -3.71
C LEU A 80 0.26 -17.79 -4.33
N VAL A 81 -1.04 -17.79 -4.08
CA VAL A 81 -1.99 -16.74 -4.47
C VAL A 81 -2.74 -16.22 -3.25
N SER A 82 -3.16 -14.96 -3.31
CA SER A 82 -4.17 -14.38 -2.40
C SER A 82 -5.54 -14.36 -3.07
N ASP A 83 -6.56 -13.99 -2.32
CA ASP A 83 -7.92 -13.87 -2.85
C ASP A 83 -7.98 -12.76 -3.92
N ALA A 84 -7.20 -11.69 -3.76
CA ALA A 84 -7.12 -10.61 -4.74
C ALA A 84 -5.77 -9.89 -4.69
N GLY A 85 -5.19 -9.57 -5.84
CA GLY A 85 -3.99 -8.76 -5.95
C GLY A 85 -2.67 -9.52 -5.67
N THR A 86 -1.70 -8.80 -5.14
CA THR A 86 -0.35 -9.32 -4.86
C THR A 86 -0.32 -9.97 -3.48
N PRO A 87 0.03 -11.28 -3.37
CA PRO A 87 0.08 -11.99 -2.10
C PRO A 87 1.02 -11.32 -1.09
N LEU A 88 0.82 -11.57 0.19
CA LEU A 88 1.54 -11.03 1.35
C LEU A 88 1.25 -9.55 1.67
N VAL A 89 0.53 -8.85 0.83
CA VAL A 89 0.16 -7.44 1.07
C VAL A 89 -1.17 -7.42 1.82
N SER A 90 -1.12 -7.51 3.14
CA SER A 90 -2.25 -7.74 4.06
C SER A 90 -2.86 -9.15 3.99
N ASP A 91 -2.15 -10.09 3.39
CA ASP A 91 -2.55 -11.47 3.15
C ASP A 91 -1.59 -12.47 3.83
N PRO A 92 -2.01 -13.73 4.08
CA PRO A 92 -1.14 -14.77 4.62
C PRO A 92 -0.06 -15.19 3.62
N GLY A 93 0.97 -15.91 4.12
CA GLY A 93 2.03 -16.50 3.30
C GLY A 93 3.44 -15.98 3.61
N ALA A 94 3.56 -14.97 4.45
CA ALA A 94 4.87 -14.44 4.87
C ALA A 94 5.74 -15.52 5.54
N LEU A 95 5.13 -16.39 6.33
CA LEU A 95 5.83 -17.50 6.97
C LEU A 95 6.37 -18.50 5.94
N LEU A 96 5.57 -18.89 4.94
CA LEU A 96 6.00 -19.80 3.87
C LEU A 96 7.18 -19.21 3.09
N THR A 97 7.07 -17.94 2.71
CA THR A 97 8.11 -17.23 1.95
C THR A 97 9.42 -17.17 2.76
N ARG A 98 9.34 -16.85 4.06
CA ARG A 98 10.50 -16.85 4.96
C ARG A 98 11.14 -18.23 5.08
N LEU A 99 10.36 -19.28 5.34
CA LEU A 99 10.86 -20.65 5.44
C LEU A 99 11.49 -21.13 4.13
N ALA A 100 10.92 -20.76 2.98
CA ALA A 100 11.49 -21.07 1.68
C ALA A 100 12.86 -20.41 1.48
N HIS A 101 13.04 -19.14 1.87
CA HIS A 101 14.35 -18.47 1.87
C HIS A 101 15.35 -19.16 2.78
N GLU A 102 14.97 -19.47 4.03
CA GLU A 102 15.82 -20.17 5.00
C GLU A 102 16.27 -21.55 4.51
N ALA A 103 15.43 -22.24 3.73
CA ALA A 103 15.73 -23.54 3.13
C ALA A 103 16.46 -23.46 1.77
N GLY A 104 16.82 -22.26 1.29
CA GLY A 104 17.47 -22.10 -0.02
C GLY A 104 16.58 -22.43 -1.22
N ILE A 105 15.25 -22.45 -1.04
CA ILE A 105 14.29 -22.66 -2.13
C ILE A 105 14.22 -21.40 -3.00
N ARG A 106 14.24 -21.62 -4.31
CA ARG A 106 14.06 -20.51 -5.27
C ARG A 106 12.66 -19.93 -5.15
N ILE A 107 12.56 -18.60 -4.91
CA ILE A 107 11.31 -17.84 -4.91
C ILE A 107 11.26 -16.99 -6.18
N CYS A 108 10.14 -17.07 -6.89
CA CYS A 108 9.92 -16.37 -8.15
C CYS A 108 8.65 -15.51 -8.07
N PRO A 109 8.75 -14.17 -7.94
CA PRO A 109 7.58 -13.31 -8.01
C PRO A 109 7.03 -13.25 -9.45
N VAL A 110 5.72 -13.30 -9.55
CA VAL A 110 4.96 -13.12 -10.80
C VAL A 110 4.14 -11.84 -10.66
N PRO A 111 4.64 -10.69 -11.16
CA PRO A 111 3.96 -9.41 -11.02
C PRO A 111 2.60 -9.40 -11.71
N GLY A 112 1.69 -8.63 -11.14
CA GLY A 112 0.34 -8.43 -11.66
C GLY A 112 -0.39 -7.33 -10.91
N ALA A 113 -1.69 -7.46 -10.78
CA ALA A 113 -2.55 -6.48 -10.17
C ALA A 113 -2.22 -6.24 -8.68
N SER A 114 -2.35 -4.98 -8.27
CA SER A 114 -2.21 -4.52 -6.88
C SER A 114 -3.11 -3.30 -6.70
N SER A 115 -4.06 -3.38 -5.78
CA SER A 115 -4.96 -2.27 -5.47
C SER A 115 -4.22 -1.05 -4.94
N VAL A 116 -3.14 -1.25 -4.17
CA VAL A 116 -2.25 -0.18 -3.68
C VAL A 116 -1.63 0.59 -4.84
N MET A 117 -1.03 -0.12 -5.80
CA MET A 117 -0.35 0.52 -6.94
C MET A 117 -1.35 1.08 -7.95
N ALA A 118 -2.47 0.42 -8.18
CA ALA A 118 -3.54 0.91 -9.04
C ALA A 118 -4.11 2.24 -8.51
N ALA A 119 -4.47 2.28 -7.21
CA ALA A 119 -4.94 3.49 -6.57
C ALA A 119 -3.90 4.62 -6.60
N LEU A 120 -2.65 4.34 -6.25
CA LEU A 120 -1.57 5.32 -6.20
C LEU A 120 -1.31 5.94 -7.57
N SER A 121 -1.23 5.13 -8.62
CA SER A 121 -0.97 5.60 -9.99
C SER A 121 -2.08 6.52 -10.53
N ALA A 122 -3.32 6.34 -10.07
CA ALA A 122 -4.47 7.12 -10.49
C ALA A 122 -4.85 8.25 -9.51
N SER A 123 -4.15 8.38 -8.38
CA SER A 123 -4.50 9.30 -7.31
C SER A 123 -4.16 10.77 -7.59
N GLY A 124 -3.14 11.03 -8.43
CA GLY A 124 -2.58 12.37 -8.60
C GLY A 124 -1.81 12.91 -7.37
N LEU A 125 -1.57 12.09 -6.35
CA LEU A 125 -0.73 12.41 -5.20
C LEU A 125 0.74 12.09 -5.50
N PRO A 126 1.71 12.76 -4.83
CA PRO A 126 3.13 12.41 -4.96
C PRO A 126 3.39 10.93 -4.63
N ALA A 127 4.10 10.24 -5.52
CA ALA A 127 4.37 8.80 -5.43
C ALA A 127 5.87 8.47 -5.25
N ASP A 128 6.76 9.48 -5.23
CA ASP A 128 8.20 9.27 -5.03
C ASP A 128 8.52 8.61 -3.70
N ARG A 129 7.73 8.95 -2.69
CA ARG A 129 7.76 8.33 -1.37
C ARG A 129 6.33 8.13 -0.90
N PHE A 130 6.00 6.91 -0.54
CA PHE A 130 4.71 6.57 0.05
C PHE A 130 4.89 5.47 1.09
N GLN A 131 3.88 5.28 1.92
CA GLN A 131 3.81 4.18 2.87
C GLN A 131 2.44 3.50 2.78
N PHE A 132 2.43 2.19 2.91
CA PHE A 132 1.22 1.40 3.02
C PHE A 132 1.05 1.00 4.49
N ALA A 133 -0.08 1.38 5.07
CA ALA A 133 -0.37 1.18 6.48
C ALA A 133 -1.33 -0.01 6.75
N GLY A 134 -1.82 -0.67 5.69
CA GLY A 134 -2.75 -1.78 5.82
C GLY A 134 -4.18 -1.36 6.13
N PHE A 135 -4.95 -2.26 6.76
CA PHE A 135 -6.33 -2.01 7.15
C PHE A 135 -6.45 -1.08 8.34
N ILE A 136 -7.40 -0.16 8.27
CA ILE A 136 -7.76 0.73 9.38
C ILE A 136 -8.39 -0.12 10.50
N PRO A 137 -7.98 0.08 11.79
CA PRO A 137 -8.55 -0.66 12.91
C PRO A 137 -10.05 -0.46 13.08
N ALA A 138 -10.75 -1.55 13.40
CA ALA A 138 -12.21 -1.55 13.57
C ALA A 138 -12.68 -0.77 14.80
N LYS A 139 -11.94 -0.86 15.93
CA LYS A 139 -12.32 -0.21 17.18
C LYS A 139 -11.95 1.27 17.17
N ALA A 140 -12.88 2.13 17.56
CA ALA A 140 -12.72 3.59 17.50
C ALA A 140 -11.43 4.08 18.19
N GLY A 141 -11.14 3.63 19.42
CA GLY A 141 -9.94 4.07 20.14
C GLY A 141 -8.61 3.55 19.54
N GLU A 142 -8.62 2.38 18.88
CA GLU A 142 -7.47 1.87 18.12
C GLU A 142 -7.30 2.67 16.84
N ARG A 143 -8.38 2.96 16.13
CA ARG A 143 -8.41 3.77 14.90
C ARG A 143 -7.88 5.19 15.12
N GLN A 144 -8.26 5.85 16.22
CA GLN A 144 -7.76 7.18 16.57
C GLN A 144 -6.24 7.17 16.81
N ARG A 145 -5.73 6.20 17.59
CA ARG A 145 -4.29 6.04 17.83
C ARG A 145 -3.53 5.76 16.53
N PHE A 146 -4.06 4.86 15.71
CA PHE A 146 -3.50 4.53 14.42
C PHE A 146 -3.39 5.76 13.50
N PHE A 147 -4.45 6.56 13.38
CA PHE A 147 -4.39 7.78 12.56
C PHE A 147 -3.43 8.84 13.12
N ALA A 148 -3.32 8.94 14.45
CA ALA A 148 -2.38 9.89 15.07
C ALA A 148 -0.92 9.63 14.66
N GLU A 149 -0.53 8.38 14.37
CA GLU A 149 0.81 8.04 13.87
C GLU A 149 1.12 8.71 12.53
N PHE A 150 0.08 9.02 11.73
CA PHE A 150 0.22 9.63 10.39
C PHE A 150 -0.13 11.13 10.36
N ALA A 151 -0.42 11.74 11.50
CA ALA A 151 -0.83 13.16 11.55
C ALA A 151 0.23 14.07 10.91
N ALA A 152 1.50 13.81 11.18
CA ALA A 152 2.63 14.57 10.65
C ALA A 152 3.33 13.90 9.45
N ALA A 153 2.73 12.89 8.82
CA ALA A 153 3.39 12.15 7.73
C ALA A 153 3.68 13.07 6.53
N ALA A 154 4.94 13.18 6.15
CA ALA A 154 5.42 14.00 5.04
C ALA A 154 5.29 13.31 3.67
N GLN A 155 4.70 12.15 3.61
CA GLN A 155 4.54 11.32 2.41
C GLN A 155 3.10 10.81 2.27
N THR A 156 2.75 10.39 1.06
CA THR A 156 1.45 9.76 0.82
C THR A 156 1.31 8.49 1.65
N THR A 157 0.21 8.38 2.42
CA THR A 157 -0.09 7.19 3.24
C THR A 157 -1.33 6.50 2.68
N ILE A 158 -1.23 5.19 2.48
CA ILE A 158 -2.27 4.37 1.84
C ILE A 158 -2.85 3.40 2.87
N PHE A 159 -4.18 3.33 2.93
CA PHE A 159 -4.94 2.47 3.83
C PHE A 159 -5.93 1.62 3.05
N PHE A 160 -6.24 0.44 3.56
CA PHE A 160 -7.39 -0.34 3.15
C PHE A 160 -8.56 -0.12 4.09
N GLU A 161 -9.79 -0.12 3.53
CA GLU A 161 -10.99 -0.04 4.32
C GLU A 161 -12.13 -0.85 3.70
N THR A 162 -13.08 -1.23 4.55
CA THR A 162 -14.25 -2.03 4.19
C THR A 162 -15.53 -1.18 4.16
N PRO A 163 -16.57 -1.59 3.39
CA PRO A 163 -17.79 -0.81 3.26
C PRO A 163 -18.52 -0.60 4.59
N HIS A 164 -18.38 -1.53 5.53
CA HIS A 164 -19.08 -1.44 6.83
C HIS A 164 -18.48 -0.40 7.77
N ARG A 165 -17.27 0.11 7.48
CA ARG A 165 -16.51 1.00 8.37
C ARG A 165 -16.07 2.30 7.70
N ILE A 166 -16.27 2.43 6.40
CA ILE A 166 -15.81 3.61 5.64
C ILE A 166 -16.33 4.92 6.20
N ALA A 167 -17.60 4.99 6.58
CA ALA A 167 -18.21 6.22 7.12
C ALA A 167 -17.56 6.65 8.45
N GLU A 168 -17.37 5.69 9.37
CA GLU A 168 -16.69 5.94 10.65
C GLU A 168 -15.21 6.29 10.45
N SER A 169 -14.55 5.70 9.48
CA SER A 169 -13.14 5.95 9.19
C SER A 169 -12.93 7.35 8.61
N LEU A 170 -13.77 7.79 7.67
CA LEU A 170 -13.71 9.17 7.14
C LEU A 170 -14.06 10.21 8.19
N ALA A 171 -15.04 9.95 9.07
CA ALA A 171 -15.35 10.83 10.19
C ALA A 171 -14.15 10.97 11.15
N ALA A 172 -13.53 9.85 11.53
CA ALA A 172 -12.34 9.88 12.39
C ALA A 172 -11.13 10.57 11.74
N MET A 173 -10.97 10.42 10.42
CA MET A 173 -9.94 11.18 9.67
C MET A 173 -10.19 12.69 9.76
N ALA A 174 -11.46 13.14 9.63
CA ALA A 174 -11.82 14.53 9.69
C ALA A 174 -11.61 15.16 11.09
N GLU A 175 -11.61 14.35 12.14
CA GLU A 175 -11.32 14.79 13.51
C GLU A 175 -9.83 14.94 13.80
N ILE A 176 -8.97 14.12 13.14
CA ILE A 176 -7.56 13.98 13.50
C ILE A 176 -6.62 14.73 12.55
N PHE A 177 -6.93 14.71 11.27
CA PHE A 177 -6.07 15.33 10.25
C PHE A 177 -6.52 16.75 9.93
N ASP A 178 -5.59 17.57 9.46
CA ASP A 178 -5.91 18.88 8.89
C ASP A 178 -6.97 18.73 7.79
N GLY A 179 -8.06 19.46 7.92
CA GLY A 179 -9.18 19.40 6.99
C GLY A 179 -8.85 19.76 5.55
N ALA A 180 -7.81 20.56 5.31
CA ALA A 180 -7.33 20.91 3.98
C ALA A 180 -6.44 19.84 3.33
N ARG A 181 -5.99 18.83 4.10
CA ARG A 181 -5.15 17.74 3.61
C ARG A 181 -5.86 16.96 2.51
N ARG A 182 -5.14 16.65 1.43
CA ARG A 182 -5.69 15.88 0.31
C ARG A 182 -5.99 14.46 0.72
N LEU A 183 -7.16 13.96 0.31
CA LEU A 183 -7.59 12.57 0.48
C LEU A 183 -8.14 12.07 -0.85
N VAL A 184 -7.61 10.97 -1.33
CA VAL A 184 -8.18 10.26 -2.48
C VAL A 184 -8.91 9.03 -1.97
N VAL A 185 -10.17 8.89 -2.37
CA VAL A 185 -10.99 7.71 -2.12
C VAL A 185 -11.10 6.94 -3.42
N ALA A 186 -10.40 5.80 -3.51
CA ALA A 186 -10.51 4.85 -4.61
C ALA A 186 -11.40 3.68 -4.15
N ARG A 187 -12.49 3.42 -4.87
CA ARG A 187 -13.43 2.34 -4.55
C ARG A 187 -13.68 1.47 -5.76
N GLU A 188 -13.92 0.18 -5.52
CA GLU A 188 -14.29 -0.79 -6.54
C GLU A 188 -13.35 -0.77 -7.77
N LEU A 189 -12.04 -0.63 -7.50
CA LEU A 189 -11.00 -0.58 -8.55
C LEU A 189 -11.14 -1.76 -9.51
N THR A 190 -11.05 -1.48 -10.81
CA THR A 190 -11.19 -2.42 -11.94
C THR A 190 -12.56 -3.04 -12.12
N LYS A 191 -13.55 -2.76 -11.25
CA LYS A 191 -14.90 -3.28 -11.30
C LYS A 191 -15.85 -2.30 -12.00
N GLN A 192 -17.06 -2.76 -12.29
CA GLN A 192 -18.10 -1.98 -13.00
C GLN A 192 -18.40 -0.61 -12.35
N PHE A 193 -18.29 -0.51 -11.02
CA PHE A 193 -18.59 0.71 -10.27
C PHE A 193 -17.32 1.38 -9.73
N GLU A 194 -16.23 1.25 -10.47
CA GLU A 194 -14.98 1.94 -10.14
C GLU A 194 -15.19 3.44 -10.00
N GLN A 195 -14.64 3.99 -8.92
CA GLN A 195 -14.65 5.43 -8.69
C GLN A 195 -13.39 5.86 -7.97
N ILE A 196 -12.75 6.92 -8.46
CA ILE A 196 -11.61 7.56 -7.82
C ILE A 196 -11.95 9.04 -7.64
N ALA A 197 -12.05 9.47 -6.38
CA ALA A 197 -12.42 10.84 -6.02
C ALA A 197 -11.27 11.50 -5.27
N MET A 198 -10.78 12.65 -5.80
CA MET A 198 -9.83 13.50 -5.08
C MET A 198 -10.59 14.54 -4.28
N LEU A 199 -10.44 14.50 -2.97
CA LEU A 199 -11.16 15.27 -1.98
C LEU A 199 -10.19 15.98 -1.05
N THR A 200 -10.74 16.69 -0.08
CA THR A 200 -10.04 17.05 1.16
C THR A 200 -10.56 16.20 2.30
N VAL A 201 -9.78 16.04 3.36
CA VAL A 201 -10.21 15.31 4.56
C VAL A 201 -11.53 15.86 5.10
N ALA A 202 -11.70 17.17 5.14
CA ALA A 202 -12.94 17.81 5.61
C ALA A 202 -14.16 17.53 4.72
N SER A 203 -13.98 17.39 3.40
CA SER A 203 -15.10 17.19 2.47
C SER A 203 -15.50 15.72 2.30
N ALA A 204 -14.64 14.78 2.67
CA ALA A 204 -14.84 13.35 2.39
C ALA A 204 -16.10 12.75 3.07
N PRO A 205 -16.44 13.06 4.33
CA PRO A 205 -17.66 12.55 4.95
C PRO A 205 -18.94 13.01 4.24
N ALA A 206 -19.00 14.30 3.85
CA ALA A 206 -20.15 14.83 3.11
C ALA A 206 -20.28 14.18 1.73
N TRP A 207 -19.17 14.07 1.00
CA TRP A 207 -19.13 13.37 -0.29
C TRP A 207 -19.64 11.92 -0.18
N LEU A 208 -19.26 11.20 0.87
CA LEU A 208 -19.74 9.83 1.06
C LEU A 208 -21.25 9.77 1.31
N ALA A 209 -21.79 10.75 2.06
CA ALA A 209 -23.21 10.80 2.43
C ALA A 209 -24.15 11.25 1.28
N GLU A 210 -23.63 11.84 0.20
CA GLU A 210 -24.44 12.28 -0.95
C GLU A 210 -25.05 11.12 -1.75
N ASP A 211 -24.45 9.91 -1.70
CA ASP A 211 -24.92 8.75 -2.44
C ASP A 211 -24.60 7.45 -1.67
N ASP A 212 -25.64 6.73 -1.25
CA ASP A 212 -25.53 5.44 -0.54
C ASP A 212 -24.69 4.39 -1.30
N ASN A 213 -24.62 4.46 -2.63
CA ASN A 213 -23.78 3.58 -3.39
C ASN A 213 -22.29 3.83 -3.16
N ARG A 214 -21.91 5.03 -2.75
CA ARG A 214 -20.50 5.36 -2.39
C ARG A 214 -20.04 4.64 -1.13
N GLN A 215 -20.96 4.14 -0.29
CA GLN A 215 -20.63 3.36 0.90
C GLN A 215 -20.43 1.86 0.62
N ARG A 216 -20.57 1.42 -0.63
CA ARG A 216 -20.47 0.00 -1.01
C ARG A 216 -19.14 -0.29 -1.68
N GLY A 217 -18.71 -1.55 -1.57
CA GLY A 217 -17.52 -2.08 -2.23
C GLY A 217 -16.26 -1.98 -1.37
N GLU A 218 -15.12 -2.21 -1.98
CA GLU A 218 -13.80 -2.19 -1.36
C GLU A 218 -13.12 -0.85 -1.57
N PHE A 219 -12.38 -0.39 -0.56
CA PHE A 219 -11.80 0.95 -0.56
C PHE A 219 -10.27 0.92 -0.38
N VAL A 220 -9.62 1.77 -1.16
CA VAL A 220 -8.24 2.20 -0.93
C VAL A 220 -8.28 3.71 -0.67
N LEU A 221 -7.83 4.12 0.50
CA LEU A 221 -7.75 5.53 0.89
C LEU A 221 -6.30 6.00 0.80
N LEU A 222 -6.06 7.12 0.13
CA LEU A 222 -4.73 7.70 0.00
C LEU A 222 -4.73 9.10 0.60
N LEU A 223 -4.07 9.23 1.73
CA LEU A 223 -3.90 10.49 2.44
C LEU A 223 -2.63 11.18 1.96
N GLY A 224 -2.72 12.35 1.39
CA GLY A 224 -1.57 13.15 0.96
C GLY A 224 -0.65 13.53 2.13
N ALA A 225 0.48 14.14 1.87
CA ALA A 225 1.38 14.67 2.89
C ALA A 225 0.65 15.68 3.80
N ALA A 226 1.09 15.80 5.05
CA ALA A 226 0.56 16.79 5.97
C ALA A 226 0.68 18.20 5.40
N VAL A 227 -0.42 18.96 5.41
CA VAL A 227 -0.43 20.37 5.01
C VAL A 227 0.27 21.15 6.12
N GLY A 228 1.38 21.80 5.82
CA GLY A 228 2.15 22.53 6.82
C GLY A 228 3.51 21.94 7.18
N GLN A 229 3.85 20.74 6.68
CA GLN A 229 5.26 20.33 6.53
C GLN A 229 5.77 20.52 5.07
N THR A 230 5.21 21.47 4.32
CA THR A 230 6.06 22.21 3.41
C THR A 230 7.04 22.92 4.29
N THR A 231 8.25 22.35 4.37
CA THR A 231 9.41 23.02 4.96
C THR A 231 8.98 24.17 5.86
N ALA A 232 8.95 23.98 7.18
CA ALA A 232 8.83 25.13 8.12
C ALA A 232 9.46 26.31 7.39
N ASP A 233 8.78 27.47 7.36
CA ASP A 233 9.34 28.64 6.68
C ASP A 233 10.78 28.74 7.13
N TRP A 234 11.67 28.13 6.34
CA TRP A 234 13.06 27.93 6.73
C TRP A 234 13.88 29.20 6.48
N GLN A 235 13.26 30.13 5.75
CA GLN A 235 13.90 31.38 5.42
C GLN A 235 14.25 32.18 6.68
N PRO A 236 13.35 32.38 7.66
CA PRO A 236 13.74 33.08 8.89
C PRO A 236 14.88 32.39 9.63
N LEU A 237 14.84 31.04 9.74
CA LEU A 237 15.93 30.31 10.38
C LEU A 237 17.24 30.43 9.58
N ALA A 238 17.15 30.43 8.25
CA ALA A 238 18.34 30.61 7.42
C ALA A 238 18.94 32.01 7.58
N ASP A 239 18.10 33.03 7.67
CA ASP A 239 18.49 34.41 7.88
C ASP A 239 19.14 34.57 9.27
N ASP A 240 18.49 34.10 10.35
CA ASP A 240 19.01 34.14 11.72
C ASP A 240 20.41 33.48 11.84
N LEU A 241 20.59 32.32 11.18
CA LEU A 241 21.87 31.61 11.18
C LEU A 241 22.96 32.37 10.38
N ARG A 242 22.58 33.08 9.31
CA ARG A 242 23.47 33.95 8.56
C ARG A 242 23.88 35.20 9.36
N ASP A 243 22.92 35.81 10.03
CA ASP A 243 23.12 36.96 10.90
C ASP A 243 24.02 36.63 12.12
N ALA A 244 23.90 35.36 12.56
CA ALA A 244 24.85 34.79 13.57
C ALA A 244 26.24 34.47 13.01
N GLY A 245 26.54 34.79 11.74
CA GLY A 245 27.89 34.69 11.15
C GLY A 245 28.21 33.33 10.55
N LEU A 246 27.24 32.39 10.40
CA LEU A 246 27.51 31.11 9.79
C LEU A 246 27.66 31.26 8.25
N SER A 247 28.53 30.43 7.65
CA SER A 247 28.68 30.41 6.19
C SER A 247 27.41 29.89 5.51
N ALA A 248 27.11 30.35 4.28
CA ALA A 248 25.97 29.88 3.50
C ALA A 248 25.94 28.34 3.36
N LYS A 249 27.11 27.70 3.22
CA LYS A 249 27.21 26.22 3.14
C LYS A 249 26.82 25.53 4.45
N THR A 250 27.26 26.10 5.60
CA THR A 250 26.95 25.57 6.95
C THR A 250 25.49 25.81 7.27
N THR A 251 24.98 27.01 7.01
CA THR A 251 23.57 27.38 7.17
C THR A 251 22.66 26.45 6.37
N ALA A 252 22.93 26.25 5.08
CA ALA A 252 22.13 25.34 4.23
C ALA A 252 22.14 23.88 4.74
N ALA A 253 23.26 23.42 5.30
CA ALA A 253 23.33 22.08 5.88
C ALA A 253 22.52 21.95 7.17
N LEU A 254 22.57 22.96 8.07
CA LEU A 254 21.83 22.97 9.33
C LEU A 254 20.31 23.11 9.08
N VAL A 255 19.92 24.07 8.26
CA VAL A 255 18.52 24.28 7.89
C VAL A 255 17.94 23.01 7.28
N ALA A 256 18.59 22.42 6.27
CA ALA A 256 18.13 21.18 5.65
C ALA A 256 17.99 20.01 6.66
N LYS A 257 18.94 19.90 7.61
CA LYS A 257 18.92 18.88 8.66
C LYS A 257 17.74 19.04 9.63
N HIS A 258 17.40 20.27 10.01
CA HIS A 258 16.41 20.53 11.05
C HIS A 258 15.00 20.80 10.51
N THR A 259 14.86 21.27 9.25
CA THR A 259 13.57 21.61 8.65
C THR A 259 13.13 20.63 7.55
N GLY A 260 14.00 19.73 7.10
CA GLY A 260 13.74 18.87 5.94
C GLY A 260 13.79 19.60 4.58
N ALA A 261 14.14 20.90 4.55
CA ALA A 261 14.26 21.69 3.33
C ALA A 261 15.33 21.13 2.38
N ASN A 262 15.12 21.34 1.08
CA ASN A 262 16.11 20.97 0.09
C ASN A 262 17.39 21.82 0.25
N LYS A 263 18.50 21.19 0.62
CA LYS A 263 19.77 21.87 0.87
C LYS A 263 20.22 22.79 -0.28
N LYS A 264 19.98 22.38 -1.53
CA LYS A 264 20.33 23.17 -2.70
C LYS A 264 19.46 24.43 -2.82
N ALA A 265 18.16 24.31 -2.54
CA ALA A 265 17.24 25.44 -2.53
C ALA A 265 17.61 26.47 -1.43
N VAL A 266 17.91 25.98 -0.20
CA VAL A 266 18.39 26.86 0.89
C VAL A 266 19.69 27.56 0.52
N TYR A 267 20.63 26.85 -0.08
CA TYR A 267 21.92 27.42 -0.46
C TYR A 267 21.75 28.50 -1.55
N GLN A 268 20.89 28.25 -2.56
CA GLN A 268 20.61 29.24 -3.61
C GLN A 268 19.96 30.49 -3.04
N TYR A 269 18.95 30.36 -2.19
CA TYR A 269 18.32 31.47 -1.48
C TYR A 269 19.33 32.37 -0.75
N LEU A 270 20.29 31.74 -0.04
CA LEU A 270 21.32 32.47 0.70
C LEU A 270 22.33 33.18 -0.20
N LEU A 271 22.57 32.70 -1.42
CA LEU A 271 23.41 33.37 -2.40
C LEU A 271 22.68 34.56 -3.02
N ASP A 272 21.40 34.38 -3.41
CA ASP A 272 20.60 35.43 -4.04
C ASP A 272 20.45 36.68 -3.10
N ARG A 273 20.44 36.46 -1.76
CA ARG A 273 20.41 37.55 -0.75
C ARG A 273 21.77 38.14 -0.39
N ALA A 274 22.85 37.52 -0.78
CA ALA A 274 24.20 38.08 -0.55
C ALA A 274 24.60 39.11 -1.63
N ASP A 275 23.86 39.16 -2.72
CA ASP A 275 24.06 40.07 -3.86
C ASP A 275 23.15 41.31 -3.79
N ASP A 276 22.22 41.40 -2.80
CA ASP A 276 21.41 42.58 -2.45
C ASP A 276 22.05 43.34 -1.25
#